data_05d4780cb50c3260a0118048f5b9d6a4
#
_entry.id   05d4780cb50c3260a0118048f5b9d6a4
#
_cell.length_a   1.000
_cell.length_b   1.000
_cell.length_c   1.000
_cell.angle_alpha   90.00
_cell.angle_beta   90.00
_cell.angle_gamma   90.00
#
_symmetry.space_group_name_H-M   'P 1'
#
loop_
_entity.id
_entity.type
_entity.pdbx_description
1 polymer ?
#
loop_
_entity_poly.entity_id
_entity_poly.type
_entity_poly.pdbx_seq_one_letter_code
_entity_poly.pdbx_strand_id
1 'polypeptide(L)'
;VTLPKVIAYMEHCRWEWLRDPSLGLARWVHEGHGFFVLNQSIAMSRRFGQGQDCEVRCVLRKVGRSVAQGDQDVVRADGVLLARCAIRGAWMAPTGRLAKIPAVLKEAVSEASLGSERGQAAPGDADSLFDPPQPLRTGALDLSICEEIPVDAHRRVVEVRASDCDIFKHVNAANYVRYIADSLSVQGASPSLHRAELSYRGQARAGDSIEVVTWPSGDTHWSADIRRGDESLFRATVDTESL
;
A
#
# COMPACT_ATOMS: atom_id res chain seq x y z
N VAL A 1 1.78 -14.37 -8.18
CA VAL A 1 1.08 -13.47 -7.22
C VAL A 1 1.06 -12.07 -7.80
N THR A 2 0.01 -11.31 -7.62
CA THR A 2 -0.15 -9.94 -8.14
C THR A 2 0.06 -8.91 -7.05
N LEU A 3 0.51 -7.69 -7.41
CA LEU A 3 0.72 -6.61 -6.45
C LEU A 3 -0.52 -6.27 -5.61
N PRO A 4 -1.76 -6.21 -6.17
CA PRO A 4 -2.96 -6.04 -5.36
C PRO A 4 -3.15 -7.12 -4.27
N LYS A 5 -2.83 -8.38 -4.57
CA LYS A 5 -2.89 -9.46 -3.56
C LYS A 5 -1.85 -9.28 -2.46
N VAL A 6 -0.64 -8.84 -2.80
CA VAL A 6 0.40 -8.55 -1.80
C VAL A 6 -0.04 -7.43 -0.87
N ILE A 7 -0.63 -6.36 -1.41
CA ILE A 7 -1.19 -5.27 -0.61
C ILE A 7 -2.29 -5.78 0.34
N ALA A 8 -3.17 -6.67 -0.15
CA ALA A 8 -4.22 -7.27 0.66
C ALA A 8 -3.66 -8.15 1.80
N TYR A 9 -2.59 -8.93 1.57
CA TYR A 9 -1.92 -9.70 2.62
C TYR A 9 -1.31 -8.79 3.69
N MET A 10 -0.64 -7.71 3.27
CA MET A 10 -0.07 -6.72 4.17
C MET A 10 -1.15 -5.99 4.98
N GLU A 11 -2.29 -5.70 4.37
CA GLU A 11 -3.44 -5.13 5.06
C GLU A 11 -4.02 -6.10 6.10
N HIS A 12 -4.20 -7.38 5.73
CA HIS A 12 -4.66 -8.39 6.66
C HIS A 12 -3.76 -8.50 7.89
N CYS A 13 -2.45 -8.51 7.70
CA CYS A 13 -1.48 -8.51 8.80
C CYS A 13 -1.66 -7.29 9.74
N ARG A 14 -1.91 -6.10 9.18
CA ARG A 14 -2.20 -4.91 9.99
C ARG A 14 -3.49 -5.06 10.81
N TRP A 15 -4.51 -5.69 10.23
CA TRP A 15 -5.77 -5.97 10.93
C TRP A 15 -5.60 -6.97 12.06
N GLU A 16 -4.84 -8.04 11.86
CA GLU A 16 -4.54 -9.02 12.90
C GLU A 16 -3.79 -8.34 14.05
N TRP A 17 -2.79 -7.53 13.72
CA TRP A 17 -2.05 -6.78 14.73
C TRP A 17 -2.93 -5.80 15.52
N LEU A 18 -3.85 -5.06 14.86
CA LEU A 18 -4.78 -4.15 15.52
C LEU A 18 -5.80 -4.88 16.42
N ARG A 19 -6.07 -6.15 16.16
CA ARG A 19 -6.96 -7.00 16.94
C ARG A 19 -6.25 -7.74 18.08
N ASP A 20 -4.93 -7.68 18.14
CA ASP A 20 -4.16 -8.34 19.18
C ASP A 20 -4.63 -7.86 20.57
N PRO A 21 -5.14 -8.78 21.43
CA PRO A 21 -5.64 -8.41 22.76
C PRO A 21 -4.59 -7.74 23.64
N SER A 22 -3.31 -8.10 23.46
CA SER A 22 -2.20 -7.53 24.24
C SER A 22 -2.02 -6.03 24.01
N LEU A 23 -2.40 -5.54 22.83
CA LEU A 23 -2.34 -4.11 22.50
C LEU A 23 -3.55 -3.30 23.00
N GLY A 24 -4.63 -3.97 23.42
CA GLY A 24 -5.84 -3.29 23.94
C GLY A 24 -6.53 -2.37 22.92
N LEU A 25 -6.26 -2.56 21.62
CA LEU A 25 -6.75 -1.67 20.55
C LEU A 25 -8.12 -2.05 20.03
N ALA A 26 -8.59 -3.27 20.28
CA ALA A 26 -9.86 -3.77 19.77
C ALA A 26 -11.04 -2.85 20.10
N ARG A 27 -11.04 -2.23 21.30
CA ARG A 27 -12.04 -1.23 21.69
C ARG A 27 -12.07 -0.04 20.75
N TRP A 28 -10.91 0.50 20.38
CA TRP A 28 -10.83 1.67 19.50
C TRP A 28 -11.32 1.35 18.09
N VAL A 29 -11.00 0.16 17.59
CA VAL A 29 -11.49 -0.33 16.29
C VAL A 29 -13.01 -0.50 16.34
N HIS A 30 -13.54 -1.06 17.43
CA HIS A 30 -15.00 -1.23 17.63
C HIS A 30 -15.72 0.12 17.71
N GLU A 31 -15.09 1.14 18.29
CA GLU A 31 -15.59 2.52 18.34
C GLU A 31 -15.45 3.24 16.99
N GLY A 32 -14.95 2.58 15.92
CA GLY A 32 -14.80 3.14 14.59
C GLY A 32 -13.54 3.94 14.35
N HIS A 33 -12.57 3.88 15.28
CA HIS A 33 -11.22 4.39 15.03
C HIS A 33 -10.46 3.42 14.13
N GLY A 34 -9.51 3.93 13.36
CA GLY A 34 -8.69 3.08 12.50
C GLY A 34 -7.39 3.76 12.05
N PHE A 35 -6.48 2.91 11.57
CA PHE A 35 -5.25 3.35 10.94
C PHE A 35 -5.45 3.34 9.43
N PHE A 36 -5.57 4.54 8.85
CA PHE A 36 -5.80 4.73 7.42
C PHE A 36 -4.49 5.02 6.72
N VAL A 37 -4.24 4.29 5.66
CA VAL A 37 -3.05 4.46 4.83
C VAL A 37 -3.13 5.79 4.10
N LEU A 38 -2.03 6.56 4.16
CA LEU A 38 -1.85 7.79 3.40
C LEU A 38 -0.95 7.55 2.18
N ASN A 39 0.14 6.80 2.38
CA ASN A 39 1.11 6.52 1.35
C ASN A 39 1.70 5.12 1.52
N GLN A 40 2.03 4.49 0.40
CA GLN A 40 2.81 3.25 0.36
C GLN A 40 3.86 3.34 -0.76
N SER A 41 5.06 2.85 -0.46
CA SER A 41 6.07 2.51 -1.46
C SER A 41 6.28 1.02 -1.39
N ILE A 42 6.01 0.30 -2.47
CA ILE A 42 6.02 -1.16 -2.48
C ILE A 42 6.81 -1.70 -3.67
N ALA A 43 7.63 -2.71 -3.41
CA ALA A 43 8.31 -3.49 -4.44
C ALA A 43 8.09 -4.98 -4.18
N MET A 44 7.89 -5.74 -5.26
CA MET A 44 7.61 -7.18 -5.22
C MET A 44 8.60 -7.93 -6.13
N SER A 45 9.12 -9.05 -5.65
CA SER A 45 9.95 -9.95 -6.46
C SER A 45 9.15 -10.59 -7.59
N ARG A 46 9.71 -10.64 -8.78
CA ARG A 46 9.16 -11.36 -9.92
C ARG A 46 9.05 -12.88 -9.68
N ARG A 47 9.82 -13.42 -8.72
CA ARG A 47 9.77 -14.84 -8.31
C ARG A 47 8.68 -15.15 -7.28
N PHE A 48 7.84 -14.18 -6.92
CA PHE A 48 6.74 -14.42 -5.99
C PHE A 48 5.62 -15.22 -6.68
N GLY A 49 5.71 -16.55 -6.59
CA GLY A 49 4.79 -17.51 -7.22
C GLY A 49 3.63 -17.92 -6.32
N GLN A 50 2.74 -18.76 -6.86
CA GLN A 50 1.68 -19.43 -6.10
C GLN A 50 2.24 -20.63 -5.33
N GLY A 51 1.56 -20.98 -4.21
CA GLY A 51 1.92 -22.15 -3.41
C GLY A 51 3.18 -21.98 -2.55
N GLN A 52 3.66 -20.76 -2.40
CA GLN A 52 4.77 -20.46 -1.50
C GLN A 52 4.24 -20.10 -0.11
N ASP A 53 4.71 -20.80 0.90
CA ASP A 53 4.48 -20.41 2.29
C ASP A 53 5.27 -19.15 2.60
N CYS A 54 4.58 -18.12 3.09
CA CYS A 54 5.19 -16.86 3.42
C CYS A 54 4.61 -16.26 4.70
N GLU A 55 5.42 -15.43 5.34
CA GLU A 55 5.08 -14.66 6.52
C GLU A 55 5.08 -13.17 6.16
N VAL A 56 4.12 -12.42 6.70
CA VAL A 56 4.13 -10.94 6.61
C VAL A 56 4.62 -10.38 7.94
N ARG A 57 5.73 -9.66 7.90
CA ARG A 57 6.34 -9.00 9.06
C ARG A 57 6.05 -7.51 9.01
N CYS A 58 5.51 -6.96 10.11
CA CYS A 58 5.20 -5.55 10.23
C CYS A 58 6.07 -4.92 11.32
N VAL A 59 6.74 -3.81 11.01
CA VAL A 59 7.56 -3.06 11.97
C VAL A 59 7.17 -1.59 11.91
N LEU A 60 6.71 -1.02 13.02
CA LEU A 60 6.55 0.43 13.15
C LEU A 60 7.91 1.08 13.41
N ARG A 61 8.26 2.08 12.62
CA ARG A 61 9.55 2.80 12.71
C ARG A 61 9.43 4.11 13.46
N LYS A 62 8.33 4.82 13.25
CA LYS A 62 8.11 6.13 13.83
C LYS A 62 6.64 6.33 14.15
N VAL A 63 6.36 6.73 15.37
CA VAL A 63 5.01 7.05 15.83
C VAL A 63 4.96 8.48 16.30
N GLY A 64 4.25 9.33 15.55
CA GLY A 64 3.99 10.72 15.90
C GLY A 64 2.73 10.88 16.76
N ARG A 65 2.13 12.08 16.73
CA ARG A 65 0.88 12.34 17.44
C ARG A 65 -0.31 11.59 16.81
N SER A 66 -0.44 11.67 15.50
CA SER A 66 -1.58 11.14 14.73
C SER A 66 -1.15 10.36 13.49
N VAL A 67 0.12 10.34 13.17
CA VAL A 67 0.69 9.67 11.99
C VAL A 67 1.77 8.72 12.44
N ALA A 68 1.78 7.52 11.85
CA ALA A 68 2.83 6.54 12.04
C ALA A 68 3.43 6.12 10.70
N GLN A 69 4.66 5.64 10.75
CA GLN A 69 5.40 5.07 9.63
C GLN A 69 5.93 3.69 10.01
N GLY A 70 5.97 2.80 9.05
CA GLY A 70 6.48 1.45 9.27
C GLY A 70 6.88 0.77 7.97
N ASP A 71 7.42 -0.42 8.13
CA ASP A 71 7.78 -1.31 7.04
C ASP A 71 6.96 -2.59 7.16
N GLN A 72 6.67 -3.20 6.02
CA GLN A 72 6.09 -4.53 5.92
C GLN A 72 6.88 -5.33 4.91
N ASP A 73 7.33 -6.50 5.33
CA ASP A 73 8.07 -7.44 4.50
C ASP A 73 7.24 -8.72 4.34
N VAL A 74 7.17 -9.25 3.13
CA VAL A 74 6.68 -10.61 2.87
C VAL A 74 7.90 -11.49 2.67
N VAL A 75 8.07 -12.47 3.56
CA VAL A 75 9.26 -13.31 3.60
C VAL A 75 8.82 -14.77 3.43
N ARG A 76 9.48 -15.50 2.53
CA ARG A 76 9.27 -16.94 2.36
C ARG A 76 9.83 -17.71 3.56
N ALA A 77 9.38 -18.95 3.79
CA ALA A 77 9.78 -19.79 4.92
C ALA A 77 11.31 -20.00 5.04
N ASP A 78 12.02 -19.93 3.92
CA ASP A 78 13.51 -20.02 3.88
C ASP A 78 14.23 -18.68 4.08
N GLY A 79 13.50 -17.61 4.41
CA GLY A 79 14.05 -16.29 4.68
C GLY A 79 14.18 -15.37 3.46
N VAL A 80 13.82 -15.84 2.26
CA VAL A 80 13.88 -15.01 1.04
C VAL A 80 12.82 -13.92 1.08
N LEU A 81 13.24 -12.66 0.85
CA LEU A 81 12.35 -11.51 0.76
C LEU A 81 11.59 -11.54 -0.58
N LEU A 82 10.26 -11.62 -0.52
CA LEU A 82 9.37 -11.67 -1.68
C LEU A 82 8.72 -10.32 -2.00
N ALA A 83 8.46 -9.51 -0.99
CA ALA A 83 7.97 -8.14 -1.17
C ALA A 83 8.35 -7.27 0.02
N ARG A 84 8.53 -5.98 -0.23
CA ARG A 84 8.80 -4.96 0.78
C ARG A 84 7.92 -3.75 0.56
N CYS A 85 7.37 -3.20 1.64
CA CYS A 85 6.56 -2.00 1.62
C CYS A 85 6.98 -1.06 2.74
N ALA A 86 7.22 0.21 2.41
CA ALA A 86 7.22 1.29 3.38
C ALA A 86 5.83 1.91 3.40
N ILE A 87 5.27 2.09 4.58
CA ILE A 87 3.91 2.59 4.77
C ILE A 87 3.89 3.80 5.70
N ARG A 88 3.06 4.76 5.36
CA ARG A 88 2.69 5.89 6.22
C ARG A 88 1.19 5.92 6.36
N GLY A 89 0.69 6.03 7.57
CA GLY A 89 -0.73 6.09 7.82
C GLY A 89 -1.09 7.04 8.96
N ALA A 90 -2.37 7.40 9.02
CA ALA A 90 -2.93 8.27 10.03
C ALA A 90 -3.94 7.53 10.91
N TRP A 91 -3.91 7.81 12.21
CA TRP A 91 -4.94 7.37 13.13
C TRP A 91 -6.13 8.33 13.04
N MET A 92 -7.28 7.78 12.69
CA MET A 92 -8.50 8.53 12.43
C MET A 92 -9.58 8.21 13.46
N ALA A 93 -10.34 9.23 13.85
CA ALA A 93 -11.57 9.06 14.61
C ALA A 93 -12.75 8.66 13.69
N PRO A 94 -13.87 8.13 14.25
CA PRO A 94 -15.08 7.82 13.50
C PRO A 94 -15.65 9.00 12.70
N THR A 95 -15.32 10.22 13.12
CA THR A 95 -15.71 11.47 12.44
C THR A 95 -14.90 11.76 11.17
N GLY A 96 -13.93 10.90 10.80
CA GLY A 96 -13.02 11.14 9.69
C GLY A 96 -11.92 12.17 9.96
N ARG A 97 -11.76 12.63 11.23
CA ARG A 97 -10.70 13.57 11.63
C ARG A 97 -9.50 12.84 12.21
N LEU A 98 -8.33 13.46 12.09
CA LEU A 98 -7.12 12.98 12.74
C LEU A 98 -7.33 12.87 14.26
N ALA A 99 -7.00 11.70 14.80
CA ALA A 99 -7.03 11.44 16.24
C ALA A 99 -5.63 11.17 16.78
N LYS A 100 -5.47 11.32 18.09
CA LYS A 100 -4.20 10.99 18.76
C LYS A 100 -4.02 9.48 18.80
N ILE A 101 -2.86 9.01 18.36
CA ILE A 101 -2.48 7.59 18.47
C ILE A 101 -2.47 7.18 19.94
N PRO A 102 -3.14 6.07 20.33
CA PRO A 102 -3.12 5.56 21.70
C PRO A 102 -1.71 5.36 22.23
N ALA A 103 -1.50 5.63 23.52
CA ALA A 103 -0.18 5.53 24.14
C ALA A 103 0.39 4.11 24.07
N VAL A 104 -0.45 3.10 24.23
CA VAL A 104 -0.08 1.68 24.14
C VAL A 104 0.61 1.34 22.81
N LEU A 105 0.20 1.96 21.70
CA LEU A 105 0.88 1.77 20.41
C LEU A 105 2.28 2.37 20.39
N LYS A 106 2.50 3.46 21.10
CA LYS A 106 3.83 4.08 21.21
C LYS A 106 4.76 3.25 22.07
N GLU A 107 4.23 2.69 23.15
CA GLU A 107 4.95 1.83 24.09
C GLU A 107 5.37 0.51 23.40
N ALA A 108 4.43 -0.15 22.72
CA ALA A 108 4.71 -1.38 21.97
C ALA A 108 5.79 -1.19 20.89
N VAL A 109 5.83 -0.03 20.23
CA VAL A 109 6.88 0.31 19.26
C VAL A 109 8.23 0.50 19.93
N SER A 110 8.26 1.16 21.09
CA SER A 110 9.52 1.37 21.82
C SER A 110 10.13 0.04 22.26
N GLU A 111 9.32 -0.89 22.74
CA GLU A 111 9.74 -2.22 23.17
C GLU A 111 10.21 -3.09 21.99
N ALA A 112 9.45 -3.12 20.89
CA ALA A 112 9.83 -3.85 19.68
C ALA A 112 11.10 -3.30 19.02
N SER A 113 11.34 -2.00 19.10
CA SER A 113 12.56 -1.38 18.56
C SER A 113 13.81 -1.73 19.36
N LEU A 114 13.67 -2.07 20.63
CA LEU A 114 14.77 -2.52 21.49
C LEU A 114 15.13 -4.01 21.26
N GLY A 115 14.20 -4.80 20.71
CA GLY A 115 14.37 -6.25 20.48
C GLY A 115 14.68 -6.67 19.05
N SER A 116 14.48 -5.82 18.08
CA SER A 116 14.71 -6.15 16.67
C SER A 116 16.04 -5.57 16.18
N GLU A 117 17.15 -6.26 16.45
CA GLU A 117 18.22 -6.24 15.47
C GLU A 117 17.58 -6.67 14.14
N ARG A 118 17.62 -5.80 13.13
CA ARG A 118 17.24 -6.16 11.76
C ARG A 118 17.85 -7.52 11.46
N GLY A 119 17.04 -8.52 11.21
CA GLY A 119 17.47 -9.60 10.38
C GLY A 119 17.95 -8.93 9.08
N GLN A 120 19.23 -8.65 8.96
CA GLN A 120 19.86 -8.40 7.69
C GLN A 120 19.48 -9.61 6.86
N ALA A 121 18.73 -9.39 5.78
CA ALA A 121 18.68 -10.37 4.71
C ALA A 121 20.13 -10.77 4.49
N ALA A 122 20.45 -12.05 4.70
CA ALA A 122 21.80 -12.56 4.55
C ALA A 122 22.36 -12.03 3.22
N PRO A 123 23.60 -11.49 3.18
CA PRO A 123 24.23 -11.13 1.93
C PRO A 123 24.60 -12.44 1.24
N GLY A 124 23.73 -12.96 0.44
CA GLY A 124 23.96 -14.25 -0.20
C GLY A 124 22.82 -14.62 -1.09
N ASP A 125 22.73 -13.94 -2.20
CA ASP A 125 22.55 -14.49 -3.53
C ASP A 125 22.57 -13.31 -4.50
N ALA A 126 23.58 -13.31 -5.38
CA ALA A 126 23.75 -12.37 -6.47
C ALA A 126 22.58 -12.38 -7.50
N ASP A 127 21.55 -13.14 -7.20
CA ASP A 127 20.25 -13.25 -7.88
C ASP A 127 19.14 -12.52 -7.11
N SER A 128 19.43 -11.59 -6.22
CA SER A 128 18.39 -10.75 -5.64
C SER A 128 17.79 -9.90 -6.76
N LEU A 129 16.59 -10.22 -7.13
CA LEU A 129 15.78 -9.54 -8.16
C LEU A 129 15.37 -8.11 -7.79
N PHE A 130 15.79 -7.68 -6.63
CA PHE A 130 15.94 -6.29 -6.31
C PHE A 130 17.39 -5.95 -6.68
N ASP A 131 17.61 -5.26 -7.77
CA ASP A 131 18.64 -4.25 -7.88
C ASP A 131 18.76 -3.60 -6.50
N PRO A 132 19.97 -3.44 -5.89
CA PRO A 132 20.11 -3.23 -4.45
C PRO A 132 19.00 -2.30 -3.99
N PRO A 133 18.16 -2.71 -3.03
CA PRO A 133 16.86 -2.09 -2.78
C PRO A 133 17.12 -0.62 -2.60
N GLN A 134 16.79 0.18 -3.61
CA GLN A 134 16.85 1.62 -3.44
C GLN A 134 16.04 1.87 -2.18
N PRO A 135 16.59 2.59 -1.20
CA PRO A 135 15.93 2.79 0.07
C PRO A 135 14.53 3.27 -0.26
N LEU A 136 13.53 2.45 0.09
CA LEU A 136 12.13 2.83 -0.06
C LEU A 136 12.03 4.21 0.56
N ARG A 137 11.60 5.21 -0.20
CA ARG A 137 11.58 6.60 0.24
C ARG A 137 10.67 6.72 1.45
N THR A 138 11.24 6.58 2.64
CA THR A 138 10.54 6.73 3.93
C THR A 138 10.41 8.20 4.34
N GLY A 139 11.06 9.11 3.60
CA GLY A 139 10.82 10.54 3.69
C GLY A 139 9.38 10.86 3.33
N ALA A 140 8.88 12.03 3.67
CA ALA A 140 7.60 12.50 3.20
C ALA A 140 7.51 12.12 1.73
N LEU A 141 6.68 11.10 1.43
CA LEU A 141 6.28 10.79 0.08
C LEU A 141 5.50 12.03 -0.37
N ASP A 142 6.27 13.08 -0.63
CA ASP A 142 5.82 14.20 -1.42
C ASP A 142 5.74 13.64 -2.82
N LEU A 143 4.64 12.92 -3.02
CA LEU A 143 4.20 12.56 -4.33
C LEU A 143 3.75 13.87 -4.99
N SER A 144 4.70 14.74 -5.25
CA SER A 144 4.63 15.65 -6.38
C SER A 144 4.56 14.84 -7.69
N ILE A 145 3.98 13.63 -7.57
CA ILE A 145 3.50 12.84 -8.69
C ILE A 145 2.31 13.61 -9.22
N CYS A 146 2.58 14.69 -9.90
CA CYS A 146 1.72 15.16 -10.94
C CYS A 146 2.24 16.46 -11.50
N GLU A 147 2.95 16.22 -12.43
CA GLU A 147 2.80 16.81 -13.74
C GLU A 147 1.31 16.81 -14.12
N GLU A 148 0.90 17.80 -14.87
CA GLU A 148 -0.44 17.88 -15.40
C GLU A 148 -0.79 16.58 -16.12
N ILE A 149 -2.02 16.10 -15.89
CA ILE A 149 -2.51 14.90 -16.59
C ILE A 149 -2.49 15.22 -18.09
N PRO A 150 -1.79 14.43 -18.91
CA PRO A 150 -1.75 14.66 -20.36
C PRO A 150 -3.14 14.64 -20.97
N VAL A 151 -3.36 15.46 -21.99
CA VAL A 151 -4.66 15.56 -22.67
C VAL A 151 -5.06 14.23 -23.31
N ASP A 152 -4.08 13.46 -23.77
CA ASP A 152 -4.22 12.15 -24.40
C ASP A 152 -4.16 10.98 -23.40
N ALA A 153 -4.12 11.24 -22.09
CA ALA A 153 -4.17 10.20 -21.08
C ALA A 153 -5.40 9.31 -21.26
N HIS A 154 -5.19 8.01 -21.15
CA HIS A 154 -6.30 7.05 -21.21
C HIS A 154 -7.22 7.20 -19.99
N ARG A 155 -8.53 7.21 -20.27
CA ARG A 155 -9.58 7.41 -19.25
C ARG A 155 -10.58 6.26 -19.30
N ARG A 156 -10.83 5.66 -18.14
CA ARG A 156 -11.79 4.58 -17.98
C ARG A 156 -12.69 4.86 -16.79
N VAL A 157 -14.01 4.85 -17.02
CA VAL A 157 -14.98 4.97 -15.95
C VAL A 157 -15.23 3.61 -15.31
N VAL A 158 -15.25 3.57 -13.99
CA VAL A 158 -15.51 2.37 -13.18
C VAL A 158 -16.61 2.68 -12.16
N GLU A 159 -17.62 1.84 -12.10
CA GLU A 159 -18.58 1.86 -11.00
C GLU A 159 -18.06 1.01 -9.83
N VAL A 160 -17.93 1.62 -8.67
CA VAL A 160 -17.47 0.97 -7.45
C VAL A 160 -18.53 -0.01 -6.95
N ARG A 161 -18.17 -1.27 -6.80
CA ARG A 161 -19.02 -2.33 -6.28
C ARG A 161 -18.92 -2.44 -4.77
N ALA A 162 -19.95 -2.96 -4.12
CA ALA A 162 -19.92 -3.27 -2.68
C ALA A 162 -18.78 -4.25 -2.32
N SER A 163 -18.47 -5.19 -3.24
CA SER A 163 -17.36 -6.14 -3.09
C SER A 163 -15.96 -5.49 -3.13
N ASP A 164 -15.87 -4.26 -3.61
CA ASP A 164 -14.60 -3.53 -3.68
C ASP A 164 -14.30 -2.78 -2.37
N CYS A 165 -15.28 -2.74 -1.45
CA CYS A 165 -15.20 -1.98 -0.22
C CYS A 165 -14.79 -2.86 0.98
N ASP A 166 -14.08 -2.24 1.92
CA ASP A 166 -13.72 -2.80 3.21
C ASP A 166 -14.83 -2.66 4.26
N ILE A 167 -14.52 -3.02 5.51
CA ILE A 167 -15.47 -2.91 6.64
C ILE A 167 -15.89 -1.47 6.95
N PHE A 168 -15.12 -0.47 6.54
CA PHE A 168 -15.46 0.95 6.66
C PHE A 168 -16.30 1.46 5.48
N LYS A 169 -16.70 0.56 4.57
CA LYS A 169 -17.49 0.87 3.37
C LYS A 169 -16.77 1.81 2.39
N HIS A 170 -15.44 1.80 2.39
CA HIS A 170 -14.60 2.50 1.42
C HIS A 170 -13.88 1.49 0.54
N VAL A 171 -13.56 1.91 -0.69
CA VAL A 171 -12.76 1.08 -1.60
C VAL A 171 -11.47 0.67 -0.89
N ASN A 172 -11.23 -0.64 -0.83
CA ASN A 172 -10.03 -1.22 -0.26
C ASN A 172 -8.78 -0.76 -1.03
N ALA A 173 -7.69 -0.51 -0.31
CA ALA A 173 -6.42 -0.04 -0.86
C ALA A 173 -5.93 -0.86 -2.06
N ALA A 174 -6.05 -2.19 -1.99
CA ALA A 174 -5.64 -3.10 -3.06
C ALA A 174 -6.48 -2.94 -4.34
N ASN A 175 -7.74 -2.52 -4.21
CA ASN A 175 -8.64 -2.39 -5.35
C ASN A 175 -8.34 -1.16 -6.21
N TYR A 176 -7.80 -0.08 -5.64
CA TYR A 176 -7.30 1.04 -6.43
C TYR A 176 -6.18 0.58 -7.38
N VAL A 177 -5.24 -0.23 -6.88
CA VAL A 177 -4.14 -0.76 -7.71
C VAL A 177 -4.67 -1.76 -8.75
N ARG A 178 -5.70 -2.55 -8.41
CA ARG A 178 -6.36 -3.43 -9.38
C ARG A 178 -7.01 -2.63 -10.51
N TYR A 179 -7.69 -1.53 -10.23
CA TYR A 179 -8.31 -0.68 -11.26
C TYR A 179 -7.25 -0.12 -12.23
N ILE A 180 -6.06 0.24 -11.71
CA ILE A 180 -4.94 0.66 -12.56
C ILE A 180 -4.47 -0.51 -13.44
N ALA A 181 -4.21 -1.69 -12.87
CA ALA A 181 -3.76 -2.86 -13.63
C ALA A 181 -4.77 -3.23 -14.74
N ASP A 182 -6.07 -3.18 -14.44
CA ASP A 182 -7.13 -3.39 -15.42
C ASP A 182 -7.10 -2.32 -16.54
N SER A 183 -6.84 -1.06 -16.21
CA SER A 183 -6.74 0.04 -17.18
C SER A 183 -5.53 -0.12 -18.08
N LEU A 184 -4.38 -0.54 -17.55
CA LEU A 184 -3.16 -0.81 -18.31
C LEU A 184 -3.34 -1.99 -19.26
N SER A 185 -4.00 -3.05 -18.81
CA SER A 185 -4.30 -4.22 -19.63
C SER A 185 -5.11 -3.87 -20.89
N VAL A 186 -6.08 -2.97 -20.76
CA VAL A 186 -6.89 -2.49 -21.91
C VAL A 186 -6.04 -1.73 -22.93
N GLN A 187 -4.97 -1.08 -22.48
CA GLN A 187 -4.03 -0.35 -23.34
C GLN A 187 -2.92 -1.25 -23.94
N GLY A 188 -3.00 -2.57 -23.71
CA GLY A 188 -1.98 -3.51 -24.17
C GLY A 188 -0.68 -3.50 -23.37
N ALA A 189 -0.64 -2.79 -22.22
CA ALA A 189 0.48 -2.85 -21.31
C ALA A 189 0.38 -4.09 -20.41
N SER A 190 1.51 -4.56 -19.89
CA SER A 190 1.50 -5.67 -18.94
C SER A 190 0.75 -5.28 -17.65
N PRO A 191 -0.25 -6.06 -17.21
CA PRO A 191 -0.91 -5.84 -15.92
C PRO A 191 -0.05 -6.34 -14.75
N SER A 192 1.11 -6.92 -15.01
CA SER A 192 2.03 -7.42 -14.00
C SER A 192 2.82 -6.26 -13.39
N LEU A 193 2.29 -5.73 -12.30
CA LEU A 193 2.92 -4.66 -11.54
C LEU A 193 3.87 -5.25 -10.51
N HIS A 194 5.10 -4.74 -10.43
CA HIS A 194 6.10 -5.22 -9.48
C HIS A 194 6.63 -4.13 -8.55
N ARG A 195 6.38 -2.86 -8.86
CA ARG A 195 6.67 -1.72 -8.00
C ARG A 195 5.55 -0.70 -8.08
N ALA A 196 5.28 0.00 -6.99
CA ALA A 196 4.35 1.11 -6.97
C ALA A 196 4.67 2.11 -5.84
N GLU A 197 4.45 3.39 -6.15
CA GLU A 197 4.35 4.48 -5.19
C GLU A 197 2.89 4.92 -5.17
N LEU A 198 2.26 4.86 -4.01
CA LEU A 198 0.82 5.03 -3.85
C LEU A 198 0.49 6.17 -2.89
N SER A 199 -0.43 7.05 -3.28
CA SER A 199 -0.94 8.16 -2.45
C SER A 199 -2.45 8.11 -2.35
N TYR A 200 -2.97 7.91 -1.15
CA TYR A 200 -4.39 7.89 -0.84
C TYR A 200 -4.81 9.29 -0.36
N ARG A 201 -5.67 9.97 -1.12
CA ARG A 201 -6.06 11.37 -0.89
C ARG A 201 -7.52 11.50 -0.49
N GLY A 202 -8.37 10.63 -1.01
CA GLY A 202 -9.79 10.58 -0.77
C GLY A 202 -10.30 9.15 -0.71
N GLN A 203 -11.60 9.00 -0.62
CA GLN A 203 -12.25 7.70 -0.46
C GLN A 203 -13.41 7.58 -1.44
N ALA A 204 -13.47 6.48 -2.18
CA ALA A 204 -14.64 6.09 -2.94
C ALA A 204 -15.47 5.04 -2.17
N ARG A 205 -16.77 4.97 -2.48
CA ARG A 205 -17.74 4.08 -1.84
C ARG A 205 -18.53 3.31 -2.89
N ALA A 206 -19.18 2.24 -2.48
CA ALA A 206 -20.08 1.51 -3.36
C ALA A 206 -21.15 2.43 -3.98
N GLY A 207 -21.32 2.35 -5.29
CA GLY A 207 -22.19 3.21 -6.08
C GLY A 207 -21.55 4.48 -6.61
N ASP A 208 -20.32 4.82 -6.18
CA ASP A 208 -19.59 5.93 -6.80
C ASP A 208 -19.17 5.55 -8.22
N SER A 209 -19.28 6.52 -9.14
CA SER A 209 -18.65 6.47 -10.45
C SER A 209 -17.31 7.18 -10.37
N ILE A 210 -16.23 6.47 -10.63
CA ILE A 210 -14.85 6.99 -10.58
C ILE A 210 -14.19 6.87 -11.95
N GLU A 211 -13.31 7.81 -12.26
CA GLU A 211 -12.50 7.78 -13.47
C GLU A 211 -11.07 7.35 -13.13
N VAL A 212 -10.60 6.31 -13.78
CA VAL A 212 -9.21 5.82 -13.72
C VAL A 212 -8.46 6.41 -14.92
N VAL A 213 -7.56 7.33 -14.65
CA VAL A 213 -6.73 8.01 -15.65
C VAL A 213 -5.33 7.42 -15.59
N THR A 214 -4.80 6.95 -16.72
CA THR A 214 -3.46 6.33 -16.80
C THR A 214 -2.71 6.84 -18.01
N TRP A 215 -1.40 7.06 -17.87
CA TRP A 215 -0.52 7.51 -18.94
C TRP A 215 0.91 7.00 -18.74
N PRO A 216 1.66 6.75 -19.85
CA PRO A 216 3.05 6.36 -19.77
C PRO A 216 3.89 7.54 -19.26
N SER A 217 4.81 7.25 -18.36
CA SER A 217 5.85 8.18 -17.86
C SER A 217 7.26 7.67 -18.12
N GLY A 218 7.40 6.58 -18.89
CA GLY A 218 8.61 5.90 -19.33
C GLY A 218 8.27 4.58 -20.01
N ASP A 219 9.26 3.82 -20.41
CA ASP A 219 9.04 2.56 -21.19
C ASP A 219 8.22 1.53 -20.41
N THR A 220 8.48 1.37 -19.12
CA THR A 220 7.77 0.47 -18.20
C THR A 220 7.12 1.20 -17.04
N HIS A 221 7.27 2.53 -16.99
CA HIS A 221 6.73 3.38 -15.94
C HIS A 221 5.41 3.99 -16.36
N TRP A 222 4.44 3.94 -15.47
CA TRP A 222 3.11 4.50 -15.67
C TRP A 222 2.70 5.37 -14.50
N SER A 223 2.03 6.45 -14.80
CA SER A 223 1.37 7.30 -13.83
C SER A 223 -0.13 7.09 -13.86
N ALA A 224 -0.79 7.24 -12.72
CA ALA A 224 -2.23 7.11 -12.60
C ALA A 224 -2.83 8.11 -11.62
N ASP A 225 -4.04 8.57 -11.94
CA ASP A 225 -4.90 9.37 -11.05
C ASP A 225 -6.31 8.78 -11.08
N ILE A 226 -6.85 8.40 -9.94
CA ILE A 226 -8.23 7.95 -9.81
C ILE A 226 -9.04 9.09 -9.20
N ARG A 227 -10.11 9.47 -9.89
CA ARG A 227 -10.86 10.70 -9.64
C ARG A 227 -12.35 10.44 -9.47
N ARG A 228 -13.01 11.34 -8.73
CA ARG A 228 -14.46 11.48 -8.72
C ARG A 228 -14.77 12.93 -9.09
N GLY A 229 -15.18 13.16 -10.35
CA GLY A 229 -15.22 14.50 -10.92
C GLY A 229 -13.85 15.19 -10.87
N ASP A 230 -13.77 16.36 -10.24
CA ASP A 230 -12.52 17.11 -10.12
C ASP A 230 -11.66 16.69 -8.91
N GLU A 231 -12.18 15.85 -8.03
CA GLU A 231 -11.48 15.38 -6.84
C GLU A 231 -10.55 14.21 -7.17
N SER A 232 -9.24 14.37 -6.93
CA SER A 232 -8.29 13.24 -6.97
C SER A 232 -8.38 12.43 -5.67
N LEU A 233 -8.79 11.17 -5.78
CA LEU A 233 -8.94 10.25 -4.66
C LEU A 233 -7.67 9.45 -4.40
N PHE A 234 -6.95 9.11 -5.48
CA PHE A 234 -5.79 8.24 -5.41
C PHE A 234 -4.84 8.54 -6.55
N ARG A 235 -3.55 8.58 -6.26
CA ARG A 235 -2.49 8.73 -7.26
C ARG A 235 -1.46 7.63 -7.12
N ALA A 236 -0.88 7.23 -8.23
CA ALA A 236 0.18 6.24 -8.24
C ALA A 236 1.17 6.47 -9.37
N THR A 237 2.41 6.00 -9.13
CA THR A 237 3.29 5.56 -10.20
C THR A 237 3.51 4.06 -10.04
N VAL A 238 3.55 3.34 -11.14
CA VAL A 238 3.71 1.89 -11.14
C VAL A 238 4.71 1.46 -12.21
N ASP A 239 5.45 0.40 -11.91
CA ASP A 239 6.36 -0.23 -12.87
C ASP A 239 5.73 -1.56 -13.32
N THR A 240 5.68 -1.75 -14.65
CA THR A 240 5.22 -2.98 -15.28
C THR A 240 6.41 -3.81 -15.74
N GLU A 241 6.17 -5.09 -16.04
CA GLU A 241 7.13 -5.89 -16.78
C GLU A 241 7.16 -5.43 -18.26
N SER A 242 8.37 -5.48 -18.86
CA SER A 242 8.49 -5.37 -20.32
C SER A 242 7.72 -6.53 -20.96
N LEU A 243 6.95 -6.24 -22.00
CA LEU A 243 6.29 -7.26 -22.81
C LEU A 243 7.31 -8.03 -23.65
#